data_4520c42ce5a726775d0fbe43a9b96f80
#
_entry.id   4520c42ce5a726775d0fbe43a9b96f80
#
_cell.length_a   1.000
_cell.length_b   1.000
_cell.length_c   1.000
_cell.angle_alpha   90.00
_cell.angle_beta   90.00
_cell.angle_gamma   90.00
#
_symmetry.space_group_name_H-M   'P 1'
#
loop_
_entity.id
_entity.type
_entity.pdbx_description
1 polymer ?
#
loop_
_entity_poly.entity_id
_entity_poly.type
_entity_poly.pdbx_seq_one_letter_code
_entity_poly.pdbx_strand_id
1 'polypeptide(L)'
;MVMNRGNSVRYYSSLLRKIVLIIGDIICLYLATSIAMALELGNKQTDKIAFHLEFLPILVIMMFFMFNVYGLFSLIRKKLVDIFLNLLVAVTNIYIIAMAMTFFFRQFDYSRVVLVYSAVFSFVLLAIWQYICHQWEWKYFPKQTAVLFAAGEEAARIQNKLLKTYGMEQSLQSVCDSCQQTNWKQLIDANYYVFIGAELPIADKEKILRYARSTKKQIFFVPTLYELACKNTGFLLVDDIPMQRVTRMLLTAEQRVLKRILDIAVAGTALIILSPVMLITAVMIKLDSKGPVLYSQERVGLYGKTFFVHKFRSMKQDAEAKCGPVLAAEGDPRITKFGRFMRATRLDELPQLFNVLKGEMSIVGPRPERPFFVKQFIAQKPEYDYRHNVKPGITGLAQIAGKYNTSAYDKLIYDLLYIQDFSVKTDLMIMLQTFKVLLTKSSTEGVQGK
;
A
#
# COMPACT_ATOMS: atom_id res chain seq x y z
N MET A 1 -15.12 18.03 -38.68
CA MET A 1 -15.65 17.41 -37.45
C MET A 1 -15.49 15.87 -37.57
N VAL A 2 -14.27 15.37 -37.42
CA VAL A 2 -14.01 13.91 -37.45
C VAL A 2 -13.96 13.46 -36.00
N MET A 3 -15.08 12.96 -35.50
CA MET A 3 -15.19 12.33 -34.19
C MET A 3 -14.27 11.11 -34.17
N ASN A 4 -13.22 11.16 -33.36
CA ASN A 4 -12.25 10.10 -33.21
C ASN A 4 -12.92 8.89 -32.51
N ARG A 5 -13.52 7.99 -33.31
CA ARG A 5 -14.22 6.76 -32.86
C ARG A 5 -13.35 5.85 -31.99
N GLY A 6 -12.02 5.99 -32.07
CA GLY A 6 -11.09 5.14 -31.33
C GLY A 6 -11.10 5.31 -29.80
N ASN A 7 -11.39 6.52 -29.28
CA ASN A 7 -11.32 6.79 -27.84
C ASN A 7 -12.60 6.43 -27.08
N SER A 8 -13.77 6.55 -27.71
CA SER A 8 -15.03 6.11 -27.13
C SER A 8 -15.09 4.57 -27.04
N VAL A 9 -14.67 3.88 -28.09
CA VAL A 9 -14.58 2.41 -28.11
C VAL A 9 -13.62 1.90 -27.02
N ARG A 10 -12.50 2.57 -26.78
CA ARG A 10 -11.53 2.18 -25.72
C ARG A 10 -12.07 2.42 -24.30
N TYR A 11 -12.81 3.48 -24.06
CA TYR A 11 -13.44 3.74 -22.76
C TYR A 11 -14.50 2.67 -22.44
N TYR A 12 -15.39 2.39 -23.39
CA TYR A 12 -16.40 1.34 -23.25
C TYR A 12 -15.76 -0.04 -23.10
N SER A 13 -14.68 -0.32 -23.82
CA SER A 13 -13.95 -1.60 -23.66
C SER A 13 -13.34 -1.76 -22.27
N SER A 14 -12.86 -0.67 -21.64
CA SER A 14 -12.30 -0.71 -20.30
C SER A 14 -13.37 -0.95 -19.22
N LEU A 15 -14.56 -0.39 -19.38
CA LEU A 15 -15.70 -0.60 -18.48
C LEU A 15 -16.25 -2.02 -18.63
N LEU A 16 -16.50 -2.45 -19.87
CA LEU A 16 -17.02 -3.79 -20.19
C LEU A 16 -16.09 -4.88 -19.63
N ARG A 17 -14.79 -4.69 -19.76
CA ARG A 17 -13.78 -5.58 -19.21
C ARG A 17 -13.89 -5.71 -17.69
N LYS A 18 -14.01 -4.60 -16.96
CA LYS A 18 -14.17 -4.61 -15.49
C LYS A 18 -15.47 -5.34 -15.11
N ILE A 19 -16.54 -5.12 -15.87
CA ILE A 19 -17.83 -5.79 -15.64
C ILE A 19 -17.68 -7.29 -15.83
N VAL A 20 -17.05 -7.75 -16.92
CA VAL A 20 -16.82 -9.18 -17.19
C VAL A 20 -15.99 -9.82 -16.09
N LEU A 21 -14.92 -9.14 -15.63
CA LEU A 21 -14.06 -9.62 -14.55
C LEU A 21 -14.86 -9.77 -13.26
N ILE A 22 -15.65 -8.76 -12.87
CA ILE A 22 -16.47 -8.77 -11.66
C ILE A 22 -17.54 -9.86 -11.71
N ILE A 23 -18.24 -10.01 -12.84
CA ILE A 23 -19.26 -11.05 -12.99
C ILE A 23 -18.63 -12.44 -12.85
N GLY A 24 -17.49 -12.67 -13.49
CA GLY A 24 -16.76 -13.93 -13.36
C GLY A 24 -16.28 -14.21 -11.95
N ASP A 25 -15.80 -13.19 -11.24
CA ASP A 25 -15.41 -13.33 -9.82
C ASP A 25 -16.61 -13.75 -8.94
N ILE A 26 -17.80 -13.16 -9.16
CA ILE A 26 -19.04 -13.52 -8.45
C ILE A 26 -19.44 -14.97 -8.76
N ILE A 27 -19.38 -15.37 -10.04
CA ILE A 27 -19.70 -16.74 -10.47
C ILE A 27 -18.73 -17.74 -9.82
N CYS A 28 -17.44 -17.44 -9.79
CA CYS A 28 -16.44 -18.30 -9.15
C CYS A 28 -16.72 -18.46 -7.64
N LEU A 29 -17.08 -17.37 -6.95
CA LEU A 29 -17.44 -17.42 -5.54
C LEU A 29 -18.68 -18.26 -5.28
N TYR A 30 -19.73 -18.10 -6.11
CA TYR A 30 -20.94 -18.92 -6.04
C TYR A 30 -20.67 -20.40 -6.26
N LEU A 31 -19.90 -20.74 -7.31
CA LEU A 31 -19.52 -22.12 -7.60
C LEU A 31 -18.68 -22.74 -6.47
N ALA A 32 -17.73 -21.98 -5.91
CA ALA A 32 -16.90 -22.44 -4.82
C ALA A 32 -17.72 -22.79 -3.57
N THR A 33 -18.67 -21.91 -3.21
CA THR A 33 -19.56 -22.16 -2.06
C THR A 33 -20.51 -23.32 -2.33
N SER A 34 -21.04 -23.45 -3.54
CA SER A 34 -21.92 -24.56 -3.94
C SER A 34 -21.19 -25.90 -3.90
N ILE A 35 -19.95 -25.98 -4.39
CA ILE A 35 -19.11 -27.17 -4.33
C ILE A 35 -18.82 -27.55 -2.87
N ALA A 36 -18.47 -26.59 -2.04
CA ALA A 36 -18.20 -26.82 -0.63
C ALA A 36 -19.42 -27.36 0.13
N MET A 37 -20.61 -26.82 -0.17
CA MET A 37 -21.87 -27.30 0.40
C MET A 37 -22.21 -28.73 -0.07
N ALA A 38 -22.02 -29.00 -1.35
CA ALA A 38 -22.28 -30.33 -1.90
C ALA A 38 -21.40 -31.42 -1.28
N LEU A 39 -20.14 -31.10 -1.01
CA LEU A 39 -19.18 -32.02 -0.38
C LEU A 39 -19.48 -32.30 1.10
N GLU A 40 -19.86 -31.28 1.87
CA GLU A 40 -20.05 -31.40 3.31
C GLU A 40 -21.47 -31.76 3.73
N LEU A 41 -22.47 -31.13 3.12
CA LEU A 41 -23.87 -31.26 3.56
C LEU A 41 -24.60 -32.35 2.78
N GLY A 42 -24.20 -32.66 1.57
CA GLY A 42 -24.91 -33.62 0.67
C GLY A 42 -26.37 -33.17 0.44
N ASN A 43 -27.20 -34.08 -0.09
CA ASN A 43 -28.62 -33.80 -0.41
C ASN A 43 -29.56 -33.85 0.82
N LYS A 44 -29.07 -34.13 2.01
CA LYS A 44 -29.92 -34.42 3.20
C LYS A 44 -30.22 -33.24 4.12
N GLN A 45 -29.71 -32.04 3.84
CA GLN A 45 -29.85 -30.89 4.77
C GLN A 45 -30.25 -29.61 4.01
N THR A 46 -31.45 -29.62 3.42
CA THR A 46 -31.99 -28.49 2.63
C THR A 46 -32.04 -27.18 3.39
N ASP A 47 -32.37 -27.22 4.69
CA ASP A 47 -32.45 -26.00 5.53
C ASP A 47 -31.09 -25.33 5.73
N LYS A 48 -30.03 -26.13 5.89
CA LYS A 48 -28.67 -25.58 5.99
C LYS A 48 -28.16 -25.01 4.67
N ILE A 49 -28.56 -25.59 3.54
CA ILE A 49 -28.21 -25.07 2.21
C ILE A 49 -28.84 -23.68 2.00
N ALA A 50 -30.13 -23.53 2.32
CA ALA A 50 -30.80 -22.23 2.21
C ALA A 50 -30.10 -21.15 3.03
N PHE A 51 -29.71 -21.46 4.26
CA PHE A 51 -29.01 -20.55 5.14
C PHE A 51 -27.63 -20.12 4.60
N HIS A 52 -26.88 -21.03 3.98
CA HIS A 52 -25.59 -20.69 3.36
C HIS A 52 -25.75 -19.79 2.14
N LEU A 53 -26.85 -19.95 1.38
CA LEU A 53 -27.17 -19.08 0.24
C LEU A 53 -27.54 -17.66 0.68
N GLU A 54 -28.20 -17.51 1.83
CA GLU A 54 -28.52 -16.20 2.42
C GLU A 54 -27.27 -15.42 2.83
N PHE A 55 -26.17 -16.10 3.20
CA PHE A 55 -24.90 -15.47 3.56
C PHE A 55 -24.06 -15.06 2.34
N LEU A 56 -24.37 -15.59 1.15
CA LEU A 56 -23.62 -15.31 -0.07
C LEU A 56 -23.53 -13.82 -0.44
N PRO A 57 -24.60 -13.00 -0.35
CA PRO A 57 -24.51 -11.56 -0.62
C PRO A 57 -23.50 -10.85 0.26
N ILE A 58 -23.37 -11.27 1.53
CA ILE A 58 -22.37 -10.71 2.46
C ILE A 58 -20.96 -11.04 1.97
N LEU A 59 -20.70 -12.28 1.57
CA LEU A 59 -19.42 -12.69 0.98
C LEU A 59 -19.10 -11.90 -0.29
N VAL A 60 -20.09 -11.65 -1.16
CA VAL A 60 -19.91 -10.82 -2.38
C VAL A 60 -19.54 -9.38 -2.02
N ILE A 61 -20.21 -8.77 -1.05
CA ILE A 61 -19.88 -7.41 -0.59
C ILE A 61 -18.45 -7.36 -0.02
N MET A 62 -18.09 -8.35 0.81
CA MET A 62 -16.74 -8.47 1.36
C MET A 62 -15.69 -8.66 0.26
N MET A 63 -15.98 -9.53 -0.72
CA MET A 63 -15.13 -9.72 -1.89
C MET A 63 -14.93 -8.40 -2.64
N PHE A 64 -16.01 -7.67 -2.91
CA PHE A 64 -15.93 -6.39 -3.62
C PHE A 64 -15.05 -5.38 -2.88
N PHE A 65 -15.21 -5.29 -1.56
CA PHE A 65 -14.38 -4.42 -0.72
C PHE A 65 -12.91 -4.85 -0.73
N MET A 66 -12.61 -6.13 -0.48
CA MET A 66 -11.25 -6.65 -0.43
C MET A 66 -10.56 -6.58 -1.80
N PHE A 67 -11.26 -6.90 -2.89
CA PHE A 67 -10.70 -6.83 -4.23
C PHE A 67 -10.40 -5.38 -4.64
N ASN A 68 -11.18 -4.40 -4.16
CA ASN A 68 -10.86 -2.98 -4.34
C ASN A 68 -9.58 -2.61 -3.58
N VAL A 69 -9.46 -3.00 -2.30
CA VAL A 69 -8.28 -2.74 -1.45
C VAL A 69 -7.00 -3.31 -2.07
N TYR A 70 -7.05 -4.56 -2.54
CA TYR A 70 -5.89 -5.24 -3.16
C TYR A 70 -5.75 -4.95 -4.66
N GLY A 71 -6.67 -4.15 -5.22
CA GLY A 71 -6.65 -3.73 -6.62
C GLY A 71 -6.80 -4.87 -7.61
N LEU A 72 -7.57 -5.93 -7.27
CA LEU A 72 -7.78 -7.11 -8.12
C LEU A 72 -8.73 -6.85 -9.30
N PHE A 73 -9.47 -5.74 -9.30
CA PHE A 73 -10.28 -5.30 -10.44
C PHE A 73 -9.48 -4.65 -11.57
N SER A 74 -8.17 -4.56 -11.47
CA SER A 74 -7.29 -4.07 -12.53
C SER A 74 -6.04 -4.94 -12.59
N LEU A 75 -6.02 -5.85 -13.56
CA LEU A 75 -4.92 -6.81 -13.76
C LEU A 75 -3.81 -6.26 -14.66
N ILE A 76 -4.11 -5.16 -15.39
CA ILE A 76 -3.17 -4.51 -16.29
C ILE A 76 -1.90 -4.13 -15.52
N ARG A 77 -0.74 -4.49 -16.07
CA ARG A 77 0.59 -4.17 -15.55
C ARG A 77 0.92 -4.76 -14.18
N LYS A 78 0.25 -5.82 -13.78
CA LYS A 78 0.61 -6.59 -12.59
C LYS A 78 1.31 -7.87 -12.98
N LYS A 79 2.32 -8.25 -12.21
CA LYS A 79 2.94 -9.58 -12.32
C LYS A 79 1.93 -10.62 -11.85
N LEU A 80 1.92 -11.79 -12.48
CA LEU A 80 1.05 -12.90 -12.06
C LEU A 80 1.25 -13.24 -10.58
N VAL A 81 2.50 -13.25 -10.12
CA VAL A 81 2.82 -13.50 -8.70
C VAL A 81 2.14 -12.49 -7.78
N ASP A 82 2.12 -11.20 -8.15
CA ASP A 82 1.44 -10.16 -7.36
C ASP A 82 -0.09 -10.34 -7.36
N ILE A 83 -0.65 -10.80 -8.47
CA ILE A 83 -2.10 -11.09 -8.57
C ILE A 83 -2.44 -12.25 -7.63
N PHE A 84 -1.70 -13.36 -7.70
CA PHE A 84 -1.95 -14.52 -6.84
C PHE A 84 -1.72 -14.23 -5.35
N LEU A 85 -0.69 -13.49 -5.00
CA LEU A 85 -0.47 -13.08 -3.60
C LEU A 85 -1.58 -12.16 -3.09
N ASN A 86 -2.01 -11.18 -3.91
CA ASN A 86 -3.14 -10.32 -3.56
C ASN A 86 -4.43 -11.12 -3.38
N LEU A 87 -4.67 -12.08 -4.26
CA LEU A 87 -5.84 -12.94 -4.20
C LEU A 87 -5.82 -13.84 -2.96
N LEU A 88 -4.67 -14.45 -2.65
CA LEU A 88 -4.49 -15.27 -1.46
C LEU A 88 -4.84 -14.48 -0.20
N VAL A 89 -4.25 -13.28 -0.05
CA VAL A 89 -4.51 -12.43 1.12
C VAL A 89 -5.95 -11.95 1.16
N ALA A 90 -6.53 -11.57 0.01
CA ALA A 90 -7.92 -11.12 -0.05
C ALA A 90 -8.89 -12.23 0.36
N VAL A 91 -8.77 -13.42 -0.21
CA VAL A 91 -9.62 -14.58 0.11
C VAL A 91 -9.46 -14.98 1.57
N THR A 92 -8.21 -15.08 2.07
CA THR A 92 -7.96 -15.39 3.48
C THR A 92 -8.65 -14.39 4.41
N ASN A 93 -8.52 -13.09 4.15
CA ASN A 93 -9.19 -12.07 4.96
C ASN A 93 -10.72 -12.15 4.89
N ILE A 94 -11.30 -12.39 3.71
CA ILE A 94 -12.74 -12.56 3.54
C ILE A 94 -13.25 -13.68 4.45
N TYR A 95 -12.64 -14.86 4.37
CA TYR A 95 -13.11 -16.02 5.12
C TYR A 95 -12.77 -15.98 6.61
N ILE A 96 -11.68 -15.33 7.03
CA ILE A 96 -11.42 -15.07 8.45
C ILE A 96 -12.50 -14.13 9.02
N ILE A 97 -12.86 -13.07 8.31
CA ILE A 97 -13.91 -12.14 8.75
C ILE A 97 -15.28 -12.85 8.75
N ALA A 98 -15.57 -13.64 7.70
CA ALA A 98 -16.80 -14.43 7.62
C ALA A 98 -16.92 -15.38 8.81
N MET A 99 -15.84 -16.11 9.16
CA MET A 99 -15.81 -17.00 10.32
C MET A 99 -15.99 -16.25 11.64
N ALA A 100 -15.36 -15.07 11.79
CA ALA A 100 -15.55 -14.23 12.95
C ALA A 100 -17.00 -13.71 13.06
N MET A 101 -17.62 -13.33 11.94
CA MET A 101 -19.02 -12.90 11.91
C MET A 101 -19.99 -14.02 12.34
N THR A 102 -19.83 -15.24 11.80
CA THR A 102 -20.67 -16.38 12.19
C THR A 102 -20.55 -16.70 13.67
N PHE A 103 -19.35 -16.56 14.26
CA PHE A 103 -19.15 -16.73 15.70
C PHE A 103 -19.81 -15.60 16.51
N PHE A 104 -19.62 -14.35 16.12
CA PHE A 104 -20.11 -13.17 16.85
C PHE A 104 -21.65 -13.09 16.86
N PHE A 105 -22.28 -13.39 15.73
CA PHE A 105 -23.74 -13.40 15.59
C PHE A 105 -24.40 -14.69 16.11
N ARG A 106 -23.62 -15.59 16.76
CA ARG A 106 -24.10 -16.87 17.30
C ARG A 106 -24.81 -17.76 16.30
N GLN A 107 -24.45 -17.66 15.01
CA GLN A 107 -25.03 -18.49 13.97
C GLN A 107 -24.30 -19.83 13.93
N PHE A 108 -24.61 -20.72 14.89
CA PHE A 108 -23.93 -22.01 15.06
C PHE A 108 -24.38 -23.05 14.01
N ASP A 109 -25.47 -22.80 13.31
CA ASP A 109 -25.94 -23.65 12.21
C ASP A 109 -25.10 -23.55 10.96
N TYR A 110 -24.23 -22.55 10.88
CA TYR A 110 -23.27 -22.40 9.79
C TYR A 110 -22.08 -23.33 9.97
N SER A 111 -21.94 -24.32 9.05
CA SER A 111 -20.81 -25.25 9.12
C SER A 111 -19.49 -24.52 8.86
N ARG A 112 -18.59 -24.55 9.84
CA ARG A 112 -17.23 -23.98 9.71
C ARG A 112 -16.41 -24.72 8.66
N VAL A 113 -16.67 -26.00 8.48
CA VAL A 113 -16.01 -26.84 7.47
C VAL A 113 -16.36 -26.36 6.07
N VAL A 114 -17.66 -26.01 5.83
CA VAL A 114 -18.09 -25.41 4.56
C VAL A 114 -17.34 -24.10 4.29
N LEU A 115 -17.11 -23.24 5.31
CA LEU A 115 -16.33 -22.00 5.11
C LEU A 115 -14.88 -22.27 4.72
N VAL A 116 -14.25 -23.26 5.35
CA VAL A 116 -12.86 -23.64 5.01
C VAL A 116 -12.78 -24.19 3.59
N TYR A 117 -13.67 -25.12 3.22
CA TYR A 117 -13.71 -25.64 1.85
C TYR A 117 -14.03 -24.54 0.83
N SER A 118 -15.00 -23.67 1.13
CA SER A 118 -15.31 -22.51 0.29
C SER A 118 -14.10 -21.60 0.09
N ALA A 119 -13.28 -21.37 1.11
CA ALA A 119 -12.07 -20.57 1.01
C ALA A 119 -11.07 -21.19 0.02
N VAL A 120 -10.83 -22.50 0.13
CA VAL A 120 -9.91 -23.23 -0.76
C VAL A 120 -10.41 -23.21 -2.20
N PHE A 121 -11.69 -23.58 -2.43
CA PHE A 121 -12.26 -23.59 -3.76
C PHE A 121 -12.37 -22.19 -4.37
N SER A 122 -12.73 -21.18 -3.57
CA SER A 122 -12.74 -19.77 -4.03
C SER A 122 -11.36 -19.34 -4.48
N PHE A 123 -10.31 -19.64 -3.72
CA PHE A 123 -8.95 -19.30 -4.12
C PHE A 123 -8.58 -19.95 -5.46
N VAL A 124 -8.84 -21.24 -5.61
CA VAL A 124 -8.49 -21.99 -6.84
C VAL A 124 -9.27 -21.47 -8.05
N LEU A 125 -10.60 -21.36 -7.95
CA LEU A 125 -11.43 -20.92 -9.07
C LEU A 125 -11.15 -19.47 -9.46
N LEU A 126 -11.01 -18.57 -8.49
CA LEU A 126 -10.66 -17.18 -8.74
C LEU A 126 -9.25 -17.05 -9.32
N ALA A 127 -8.29 -17.87 -8.87
CA ALA A 127 -6.93 -17.87 -9.43
C ALA A 127 -6.93 -18.28 -10.90
N ILE A 128 -7.68 -19.32 -11.27
CA ILE A 128 -7.84 -19.76 -12.66
C ILE A 128 -8.53 -18.66 -13.48
N TRP A 129 -9.62 -18.10 -12.97
CA TRP A 129 -10.37 -17.06 -13.65
C TRP A 129 -9.52 -15.80 -13.91
N GLN A 130 -8.83 -15.30 -12.86
CA GLN A 130 -7.98 -14.13 -13.00
C GLN A 130 -6.75 -14.39 -13.88
N TYR A 131 -6.21 -15.61 -13.89
CA TYR A 131 -5.18 -16.00 -14.85
C TYR A 131 -5.69 -15.92 -16.30
N ILE A 132 -6.88 -16.49 -16.58
CA ILE A 132 -7.51 -16.43 -17.91
C ILE A 132 -7.72 -14.96 -18.34
N CYS A 133 -8.29 -14.15 -17.45
CA CYS A 133 -8.50 -12.72 -17.72
C CYS A 133 -7.19 -11.98 -17.97
N HIS A 134 -6.14 -12.27 -17.19
CA HIS A 134 -4.82 -11.66 -17.38
C HIS A 134 -4.21 -12.04 -18.73
N GLN A 135 -4.27 -13.31 -19.16
CA GLN A 135 -3.79 -13.75 -20.47
C GLN A 135 -4.59 -13.11 -21.61
N TRP A 136 -5.91 -13.02 -21.45
CA TRP A 136 -6.77 -12.35 -22.41
C TRP A 136 -6.44 -10.87 -22.53
N GLU A 137 -6.24 -10.17 -21.42
CA GLU A 137 -5.80 -8.76 -21.41
C GLU A 137 -4.46 -8.57 -22.13
N TRP A 138 -3.47 -9.42 -21.87
CA TRP A 138 -2.16 -9.35 -22.52
C TRP A 138 -2.23 -9.55 -24.03
N LYS A 139 -3.11 -10.43 -24.51
CA LYS A 139 -3.24 -10.77 -25.93
C LYS A 139 -3.97 -9.69 -26.73
N TYR A 140 -5.03 -9.12 -26.16
CA TYR A 140 -5.95 -8.25 -26.89
C TYR A 140 -5.80 -6.76 -26.61
N PHE A 141 -5.10 -6.38 -25.55
CA PHE A 141 -4.85 -4.98 -25.27
C PHE A 141 -3.38 -4.61 -25.55
N PRO A 142 -3.13 -3.85 -26.64
CA PRO A 142 -1.76 -3.48 -27.02
C PRO A 142 -1.11 -2.65 -25.93
N LYS A 143 0.20 -2.84 -25.77
CA LYS A 143 1.06 -2.05 -24.90
C LYS A 143 0.87 -0.56 -25.21
N GLN A 144 0.46 0.20 -24.23
CA GLN A 144 0.25 1.64 -24.42
C GLN A 144 1.59 2.34 -24.29
N THR A 145 1.87 3.20 -25.25
CA THR A 145 3.10 3.99 -25.30
C THR A 145 3.07 5.16 -24.33
N ALA A 146 4.25 5.58 -23.86
CA ALA A 146 4.42 6.64 -22.89
C ALA A 146 5.52 7.61 -23.31
N VAL A 147 5.34 8.88 -22.94
CA VAL A 147 6.36 9.94 -23.04
C VAL A 147 6.62 10.50 -21.65
N LEU A 148 7.89 10.78 -21.36
CA LEU A 148 8.32 11.43 -20.11
C LEU A 148 8.83 12.84 -20.44
N PHE A 149 8.26 13.83 -19.80
CA PHE A 149 8.75 15.22 -19.76
C PHE A 149 9.41 15.46 -18.40
N ALA A 150 10.73 15.49 -18.38
CA ALA A 150 11.52 15.76 -17.17
C ALA A 150 12.94 16.18 -17.59
N ALA A 151 13.62 16.96 -16.76
CA ALA A 151 14.95 17.48 -17.04
C ALA A 151 16.02 16.85 -16.12
N GLY A 152 17.28 16.87 -16.57
CA GLY A 152 18.46 16.53 -15.79
C GLY A 152 18.44 15.15 -15.11
N GLU A 153 18.93 15.08 -13.89
CA GLU A 153 19.02 13.84 -13.10
C GLU A 153 17.66 13.24 -12.77
N GLU A 154 16.62 14.08 -12.63
CA GLU A 154 15.26 13.62 -12.37
C GLU A 154 14.73 12.78 -13.52
N ALA A 155 15.01 13.18 -14.78
CA ALA A 155 14.61 12.43 -15.96
C ALA A 155 15.18 11.01 -15.95
N ALA A 156 16.48 10.87 -15.70
CA ALA A 156 17.15 9.56 -15.63
C ALA A 156 16.60 8.70 -14.48
N ARG A 157 16.32 9.34 -13.31
CA ARG A 157 15.74 8.66 -12.15
C ARG A 157 14.35 8.12 -12.45
N ILE A 158 13.45 8.93 -13.02
CA ILE A 158 12.07 8.53 -13.35
C ILE A 158 12.09 7.49 -14.47
N GLN A 159 12.90 7.69 -15.51
CA GLN A 159 13.07 6.75 -16.60
C GLN A 159 13.48 5.36 -16.10
N ASN A 160 14.51 5.27 -15.28
CA ASN A 160 14.97 4.01 -14.69
C ASN A 160 13.89 3.31 -13.84
N LYS A 161 13.05 4.08 -13.12
CA LYS A 161 11.93 3.52 -12.35
C LYS A 161 10.80 3.04 -13.26
N LEU A 162 10.47 3.78 -14.33
CA LEU A 162 9.45 3.38 -15.31
C LEU A 162 9.86 2.11 -16.06
N LEU A 163 11.10 2.02 -16.52
CA LEU A 163 11.64 0.84 -17.21
C LEU A 163 11.64 -0.42 -16.33
N LYS A 164 11.83 -0.28 -15.02
CA LYS A 164 11.75 -1.40 -14.05
C LYS A 164 10.32 -1.75 -13.63
N THR A 165 9.33 -0.94 -14.04
CA THR A 165 7.91 -1.19 -13.72
C THR A 165 7.33 -2.17 -14.72
N TYR A 166 6.82 -3.31 -14.23
CA TYR A 166 6.24 -4.36 -15.06
C TYR A 166 5.16 -3.82 -16.02
N GLY A 167 5.28 -4.17 -17.28
CA GLY A 167 4.38 -3.71 -18.34
C GLY A 167 4.64 -2.30 -18.84
N MET A 168 5.64 -1.57 -18.32
CA MET A 168 6.10 -0.29 -18.82
C MET A 168 7.49 -0.33 -19.50
N GLU A 169 8.22 -1.46 -19.40
CA GLU A 169 9.57 -1.66 -19.91
C GLU A 169 9.73 -1.31 -21.40
N GLN A 170 8.67 -1.53 -22.20
CA GLN A 170 8.64 -1.24 -23.64
C GLN A 170 7.68 -0.11 -24.01
N SER A 171 7.09 0.58 -23.02
CA SER A 171 6.08 1.61 -23.25
C SER A 171 6.70 3.00 -23.37
N LEU A 172 7.83 3.25 -22.72
CA LEU A 172 8.48 4.56 -22.75
C LEU A 172 9.23 4.72 -24.09
N GLN A 173 8.71 5.59 -24.95
CA GLN A 173 9.27 5.82 -26.30
C GLN A 173 10.25 7.01 -26.34
N SER A 174 10.05 8.02 -25.49
CA SER A 174 10.87 9.22 -25.53
C SER A 174 10.90 9.93 -24.18
N VAL A 175 12.02 10.64 -23.95
CA VAL A 175 12.23 11.56 -22.84
C VAL A 175 12.45 12.95 -23.45
N CYS A 176 11.79 13.97 -22.91
CA CYS A 176 11.86 15.34 -23.39
C CYS A 176 12.17 16.28 -22.23
N ASP A 177 13.24 17.08 -22.36
CA ASP A 177 13.72 17.95 -21.28
C ASP A 177 12.94 19.28 -21.18
N SER A 178 12.28 19.72 -22.26
CA SER A 178 11.51 20.97 -22.26
C SER A 178 10.53 21.06 -23.43
N CYS A 179 9.56 21.98 -23.35
CA CYS A 179 8.68 22.31 -24.46
C CYS A 179 9.32 23.21 -25.54
N GLN A 180 10.61 23.49 -25.44
CA GLN A 180 11.35 24.24 -26.48
C GLN A 180 11.66 23.37 -27.71
N GLN A 181 11.63 22.06 -27.57
CA GLN A 181 11.75 21.15 -28.71
C GLN A 181 10.51 21.25 -29.60
N THR A 182 10.72 21.39 -30.90
CA THR A 182 9.69 21.73 -31.89
C THR A 182 8.56 20.69 -32.03
N ASN A 183 8.79 19.45 -31.60
CA ASN A 183 7.88 18.30 -31.81
C ASN A 183 7.23 17.73 -30.52
N TRP A 184 7.25 18.45 -29.40
CA TRP A 184 6.66 17.97 -28.13
C TRP A 184 5.17 17.61 -28.25
N LYS A 185 4.39 18.34 -29.09
CA LYS A 185 2.97 18.04 -29.36
C LYS A 185 2.81 16.70 -30.07
N GLN A 186 3.65 16.44 -31.08
CA GLN A 186 3.65 15.16 -31.81
C GLN A 186 3.97 14.00 -30.88
N LEU A 187 4.91 14.19 -29.93
CA LEU A 187 5.24 13.19 -28.93
C LEU A 187 4.03 12.88 -28.00
N ILE A 188 3.24 13.90 -27.62
CA ILE A 188 2.01 13.68 -26.86
C ILE A 188 0.98 12.93 -27.71
N ASP A 189 0.81 13.31 -29.00
CA ASP A 189 -0.18 12.68 -29.87
C ASP A 189 0.15 11.22 -30.15
N ALA A 190 1.41 10.87 -30.30
CA ALA A 190 1.88 9.51 -30.52
C ALA A 190 1.75 8.60 -29.29
N ASN A 191 1.70 9.18 -28.08
CA ASN A 191 1.71 8.43 -26.83
C ASN A 191 0.37 8.51 -26.10
N TYR A 192 0.04 7.46 -25.32
CA TYR A 192 -1.17 7.41 -24.48
C TYR A 192 -0.93 7.96 -23.08
N TYR A 193 0.23 7.66 -22.49
CA TYR A 193 0.62 8.14 -21.19
C TYR A 193 1.60 9.29 -21.30
N VAL A 194 1.35 10.34 -20.53
CA VAL A 194 2.20 11.51 -20.41
C VAL A 194 2.66 11.61 -18.96
N PHE A 195 3.95 11.42 -18.71
CA PHE A 195 4.57 11.58 -17.41
C PHE A 195 5.28 12.93 -17.35
N ILE A 196 5.10 13.66 -16.24
CA ILE A 196 5.67 15.00 -16.03
C ILE A 196 6.48 14.95 -14.73
N GLY A 197 7.76 15.35 -14.80
CA GLY A 197 8.65 15.48 -13.65
C GLY A 197 8.30 16.67 -12.75
N ALA A 198 8.77 16.64 -11.50
CA ALA A 198 8.57 17.73 -10.54
C ALA A 198 9.37 18.98 -10.87
N GLU A 199 10.59 18.81 -11.40
CA GLU A 199 11.56 19.89 -11.65
C GLU A 199 11.31 20.65 -12.95
N LEU A 200 10.33 20.24 -13.77
CA LEU A 200 9.99 20.95 -15.00
C LEU A 200 9.42 22.34 -14.70
N PRO A 201 9.77 23.39 -15.47
CA PRO A 201 9.22 24.74 -15.29
C PRO A 201 7.70 24.75 -15.33
N ILE A 202 7.07 25.56 -14.46
CA ILE A 202 5.60 25.64 -14.33
C ILE A 202 4.94 25.98 -15.68
N ALA A 203 5.52 26.92 -16.42
CA ALA A 203 5.01 27.33 -17.74
C ALA A 203 4.96 26.16 -18.73
N ASP A 204 5.93 25.25 -18.69
CA ASP A 204 5.96 24.08 -19.56
C ASP A 204 4.99 23.00 -19.06
N LYS A 205 4.89 22.78 -17.74
CA LYS A 205 3.85 21.91 -17.16
C LYS A 205 2.45 22.32 -17.60
N GLU A 206 2.14 23.62 -17.56
CA GLU A 206 0.85 24.16 -17.98
C GLU A 206 0.57 23.95 -19.48
N LYS A 207 1.57 24.16 -20.35
CA LYS A 207 1.45 23.91 -21.80
C LYS A 207 1.15 22.45 -22.08
N ILE A 208 1.93 21.54 -21.47
CA ILE A 208 1.76 20.10 -21.60
C ILE A 208 0.38 19.68 -21.10
N LEU A 209 -0.01 20.12 -19.89
CA LEU A 209 -1.28 19.77 -19.28
C LEU A 209 -2.46 20.21 -20.15
N ARG A 210 -2.44 21.45 -20.63
CA ARG A 210 -3.48 22.02 -21.50
C ARG A 210 -3.62 21.20 -22.79
N TYR A 211 -2.53 20.90 -23.45
CA TYR A 211 -2.54 20.15 -24.71
C TYR A 211 -2.94 18.68 -24.50
N ALA A 212 -2.33 18.00 -23.54
CA ALA A 212 -2.61 16.60 -23.26
C ALA A 212 -4.06 16.39 -22.80
N ARG A 213 -4.64 17.34 -22.07
CA ARG A 213 -6.06 17.31 -21.67
C ARG A 213 -6.99 17.47 -22.87
N SER A 214 -6.67 18.37 -23.84
CA SER A 214 -7.49 18.53 -25.05
C SER A 214 -7.49 17.29 -25.94
N THR A 215 -6.41 16.50 -25.91
CA THR A 215 -6.26 15.23 -26.65
C THR A 215 -6.68 13.99 -25.88
N LYS A 216 -7.29 14.14 -24.69
CA LYS A 216 -7.80 13.07 -23.81
C LYS A 216 -6.72 12.01 -23.43
N LYS A 217 -5.47 12.44 -23.25
CA LYS A 217 -4.38 11.60 -22.79
C LYS A 217 -4.44 11.36 -21.29
N GLN A 218 -3.84 10.27 -20.81
CA GLN A 218 -3.65 9.99 -19.38
C GLN A 218 -2.38 10.69 -18.91
N ILE A 219 -2.54 11.61 -17.97
CA ILE A 219 -1.45 12.46 -17.46
C ILE A 219 -1.11 12.02 -16.04
N PHE A 220 0.19 11.84 -15.77
CA PHE A 220 0.74 11.58 -14.45
C PHE A 220 1.85 12.59 -14.19
N PHE A 221 1.91 13.13 -12.99
CA PHE A 221 3.00 14.01 -12.60
C PHE A 221 3.56 13.62 -11.23
N VAL A 222 4.85 13.88 -11.04
CA VAL A 222 5.49 13.77 -9.74
C VAL A 222 5.17 15.05 -8.97
N PRO A 223 4.42 14.99 -7.86
CA PRO A 223 3.98 16.20 -7.18
C PRO A 223 5.14 16.89 -6.48
N THR A 224 5.19 18.21 -6.57
CA THR A 224 6.00 19.08 -5.72
C THR A 224 5.36 19.28 -4.36
N LEU A 225 6.14 19.77 -3.38
CA LEU A 225 5.59 20.12 -2.08
C LEU A 225 4.48 21.18 -2.18
N TYR A 226 4.64 22.17 -3.06
CA TYR A 226 3.62 23.21 -3.29
C TYR A 226 2.31 22.60 -3.79
N GLU A 227 2.36 21.75 -4.79
CA GLU A 227 1.19 21.05 -5.34
C GLU A 227 0.50 20.18 -4.27
N LEU A 228 1.28 19.54 -3.40
CA LEU A 228 0.74 18.82 -2.27
C LEU A 228 0.08 19.76 -1.25
N ALA A 229 0.72 20.86 -0.88
CA ALA A 229 0.18 21.82 0.10
C ALA A 229 -1.12 22.47 -0.37
N CYS A 230 -1.32 22.60 -1.67
CA CYS A 230 -2.53 23.15 -2.28
C CYS A 230 -3.63 22.11 -2.54
N LYS A 231 -3.39 20.82 -2.26
CA LYS A 231 -4.38 19.77 -2.47
C LYS A 231 -5.48 19.83 -1.39
N ASN A 232 -6.74 19.63 -1.79
CA ASN A 232 -7.91 19.59 -0.89
C ASN A 232 -8.11 20.83 0.00
N THR A 233 -7.80 22.00 -0.53
CA THR A 233 -7.93 23.25 0.19
C THR A 233 -9.24 23.98 -0.17
N GLY A 234 -9.88 24.60 0.83
CA GLY A 234 -11.04 25.47 0.60
C GLY A 234 -10.63 26.79 -0.07
N PHE A 235 -11.54 27.37 -0.79
CA PHE A 235 -11.39 28.73 -1.32
C PHE A 235 -11.89 29.76 -0.32
N LEU A 236 -11.17 30.88 -0.19
CA LEU A 236 -11.59 32.08 0.48
C LEU A 236 -11.84 33.14 -0.63
N LEU A 237 -13.01 33.75 -0.64
CA LEU A 237 -13.27 34.91 -1.51
C LEU A 237 -12.86 36.18 -0.76
N VAL A 238 -11.93 36.91 -1.32
CA VAL A 238 -11.52 38.22 -0.87
C VAL A 238 -12.00 39.19 -1.97
N ASP A 239 -13.18 39.80 -1.76
CA ASP A 239 -13.93 40.53 -2.78
C ASP A 239 -14.26 39.60 -3.97
N ASP A 240 -13.77 39.86 -5.15
CA ASP A 240 -13.92 39.05 -6.36
C ASP A 240 -12.74 38.11 -6.65
N ILE A 241 -11.73 38.12 -5.78
CA ILE A 241 -10.51 37.31 -5.95
C ILE A 241 -10.65 35.96 -5.20
N PRO A 242 -10.70 34.83 -5.91
CA PRO A 242 -10.66 33.51 -5.27
C PRO A 242 -9.25 33.19 -4.78
N MET A 243 -9.06 33.12 -3.47
CA MET A 243 -7.81 32.72 -2.85
C MET A 243 -7.88 31.28 -2.35
N GLN A 244 -6.86 30.49 -2.65
CA GLN A 244 -6.76 29.13 -2.16
C GLN A 244 -6.07 29.11 -0.78
N ARG A 245 -6.73 28.50 0.21
CA ARG A 245 -6.19 28.37 1.54
C ARG A 245 -5.17 27.22 1.57
N VAL A 246 -3.91 27.51 1.83
CA VAL A 246 -2.89 26.47 2.03
C VAL A 246 -3.10 25.79 3.38
N THR A 247 -3.20 24.46 3.40
CA THR A 247 -3.36 23.70 4.64
C THR A 247 -2.04 23.53 5.36
N ARG A 248 -2.09 23.47 6.70
CA ARG A 248 -0.90 23.26 7.53
C ARG A 248 -0.37 21.82 7.50
N MET A 249 -0.89 20.93 6.65
CA MET A 249 -0.55 19.49 6.66
C MET A 249 -0.67 18.88 8.06
N LEU A 250 -1.77 19.17 8.74
CA LEU A 250 -2.09 18.69 10.08
C LEU A 250 -3.44 18.00 10.06
N LEU A 251 -3.60 16.98 10.89
CA LEU A 251 -4.91 16.37 11.12
C LEU A 251 -5.82 17.34 11.90
N THR A 252 -7.10 17.39 11.53
CA THR A 252 -8.11 18.13 12.29
C THR A 252 -8.31 17.51 13.68
N ALA A 253 -8.99 18.21 14.59
CA ALA A 253 -9.26 17.71 15.93
C ALA A 253 -10.07 16.40 15.87
N GLU A 254 -11.12 16.36 15.04
CA GLU A 254 -11.97 15.20 14.82
C GLU A 254 -11.19 14.02 14.27
N GLN A 255 -10.34 14.27 13.27
CA GLN A 255 -9.47 13.23 12.69
C GLN A 255 -8.51 12.66 13.72
N ARG A 256 -7.95 13.49 14.61
CA ARG A 256 -7.04 13.03 15.69
C ARG A 256 -7.78 12.15 16.70
N VAL A 257 -9.01 12.50 17.06
CA VAL A 257 -9.84 11.71 17.98
C VAL A 257 -10.20 10.36 17.36
N LEU A 258 -10.75 10.36 16.13
CA LEU A 258 -11.12 9.13 15.42
C LEU A 258 -9.92 8.21 15.25
N LYS A 259 -8.78 8.79 14.85
CA LYS A 259 -7.53 8.04 14.73
C LYS A 259 -7.08 7.43 16.05
N ARG A 260 -7.19 8.18 17.15
CA ARG A 260 -6.82 7.69 18.49
C ARG A 260 -7.70 6.54 18.95
N ILE A 261 -9.00 6.60 18.70
CA ILE A 261 -9.94 5.51 18.99
C ILE A 261 -9.56 4.27 18.20
N LEU A 262 -9.32 4.41 16.89
CA LEU A 262 -8.91 3.31 16.03
C LEU A 262 -7.56 2.70 16.49
N ASP A 263 -6.57 3.53 16.81
CA ASP A 263 -5.27 3.10 17.31
C ASP A 263 -5.39 2.26 18.60
N ILE A 264 -6.18 2.72 19.57
CA ILE A 264 -6.39 2.02 20.83
C ILE A 264 -7.12 0.69 20.59
N ALA A 265 -8.19 0.70 19.79
CA ALA A 265 -8.97 -0.50 19.48
C ALA A 265 -8.10 -1.57 18.81
N VAL A 266 -7.36 -1.19 17.76
CA VAL A 266 -6.50 -2.13 17.01
C VAL A 266 -5.33 -2.59 17.85
N ALA A 267 -4.59 -1.69 18.52
CA ALA A 267 -3.43 -2.06 19.35
C ALA A 267 -3.84 -2.91 20.55
N GLY A 268 -4.96 -2.59 21.22
CA GLY A 268 -5.47 -3.35 22.35
C GLY A 268 -5.88 -4.76 21.96
N THR A 269 -6.65 -4.89 20.87
CA THR A 269 -7.05 -6.20 20.34
C THR A 269 -5.84 -7.01 19.88
N ALA A 270 -4.89 -6.39 19.16
CA ALA A 270 -3.67 -7.05 18.71
C ALA A 270 -2.82 -7.54 19.90
N LEU A 271 -2.66 -6.75 20.95
CA LEU A 271 -1.93 -7.17 22.15
C LEU A 271 -2.57 -8.38 22.86
N ILE A 272 -3.91 -8.40 22.97
CA ILE A 272 -4.61 -9.54 23.56
C ILE A 272 -4.39 -10.79 22.72
N ILE A 273 -4.61 -10.73 21.41
CA ILE A 273 -4.48 -11.88 20.51
C ILE A 273 -3.03 -12.36 20.40
N LEU A 274 -2.07 -11.43 20.31
CA LEU A 274 -0.67 -11.76 20.09
C LEU A 274 0.13 -11.96 21.40
N SER A 275 -0.48 -11.78 22.59
CA SER A 275 0.20 -11.95 23.88
C SER A 275 0.86 -13.33 24.04
N PRO A 276 0.25 -14.48 23.65
CA PRO A 276 0.93 -15.76 23.72
C PRO A 276 2.17 -15.85 22.80
N VAL A 277 2.05 -15.29 21.59
CA VAL A 277 3.17 -15.24 20.63
C VAL A 277 4.30 -14.38 21.18
N MET A 278 3.98 -13.23 21.77
CA MET A 278 4.95 -12.32 22.38
C MET A 278 5.68 -13.01 23.56
N LEU A 279 4.97 -13.78 24.39
CA LEU A 279 5.55 -14.51 25.49
C LEU A 279 6.51 -15.59 24.99
N ILE A 280 6.10 -16.39 24.01
CA ILE A 280 6.96 -17.40 23.37
C ILE A 280 8.20 -16.75 22.77
N THR A 281 8.02 -15.63 22.06
CA THR A 281 9.13 -14.87 21.45
C THR A 281 10.12 -14.41 22.54
N ALA A 282 9.61 -13.89 23.68
CA ALA A 282 10.45 -13.46 24.79
C ALA A 282 11.29 -14.60 25.38
N VAL A 283 10.71 -15.78 25.55
CA VAL A 283 11.43 -16.99 26.01
C VAL A 283 12.49 -17.39 25.00
N MET A 284 12.15 -17.45 23.71
CA MET A 284 13.10 -17.82 22.65
C MET A 284 14.30 -16.87 22.56
N ILE A 285 14.09 -15.55 22.75
CA ILE A 285 15.18 -14.59 22.80
C ILE A 285 16.14 -14.86 23.95
N LYS A 286 15.63 -15.24 25.13
CA LYS A 286 16.44 -15.57 26.29
C LYS A 286 17.26 -16.84 26.08
N LEU A 287 16.70 -17.81 25.35
CA LEU A 287 17.40 -19.05 24.99
C LEU A 287 18.46 -18.84 23.89
N ASP A 288 18.19 -17.93 22.94
CA ASP A 288 19.08 -17.68 21.79
C ASP A 288 20.33 -16.84 22.17
N SER A 289 20.21 -15.91 23.12
CA SER A 289 21.34 -15.05 23.52
C SER A 289 21.16 -14.41 24.91
N LYS A 290 22.31 -14.21 25.63
CA LYS A 290 22.32 -13.52 26.94
C LYS A 290 21.96 -12.04 26.78
N GLY A 291 21.21 -11.48 27.75
CA GLY A 291 20.86 -10.06 27.82
C GLY A 291 19.35 -9.77 27.93
N PRO A 292 18.88 -8.50 27.82
CA PRO A 292 17.48 -8.13 27.97
C PRO A 292 16.64 -8.63 26.76
N VAL A 293 15.35 -8.89 26.97
CA VAL A 293 14.42 -9.31 25.92
C VAL A 293 14.06 -8.16 24.99
N LEU A 294 13.90 -6.97 25.57
CA LEU A 294 13.54 -5.77 24.85
C LEU A 294 14.78 -4.92 24.55
N TYR A 295 14.75 -4.27 23.42
CA TYR A 295 15.69 -3.26 22.99
C TYR A 295 14.91 -1.96 22.77
N SER A 296 15.45 -0.85 23.31
CA SER A 296 14.84 0.48 23.17
C SER A 296 15.77 1.38 22.38
N GLN A 297 15.21 2.12 21.44
CA GLN A 297 15.97 3.03 20.58
C GLN A 297 15.25 4.37 20.45
N GLU A 298 16.01 5.45 20.63
CA GLU A 298 15.48 6.80 20.48
C GLU A 298 15.09 7.10 19.03
N ARG A 299 13.91 7.66 18.84
CA ARG A 299 13.32 8.05 17.56
C ARG A 299 12.64 9.41 17.66
N VAL A 300 12.50 10.08 16.50
CA VAL A 300 11.76 11.34 16.39
C VAL A 300 10.29 11.04 16.15
N GLY A 301 9.43 11.67 16.95
CA GLY A 301 7.97 11.52 16.92
C GLY A 301 7.24 12.82 16.60
N LEU A 302 6.03 12.93 17.14
CA LEU A 302 5.13 14.08 16.91
C LEU A 302 5.80 15.40 17.30
N TYR A 303 5.75 16.38 16.41
CA TYR A 303 6.31 17.73 16.55
C TYR A 303 7.83 17.72 16.87
N GLY A 304 8.55 16.74 16.33
CA GLY A 304 10.01 16.64 16.53
C GLY A 304 10.44 16.14 17.92
N LYS A 305 9.50 15.82 18.83
CA LYS A 305 9.81 15.28 20.15
C LYS A 305 10.36 13.87 20.05
N THR A 306 11.44 13.58 20.76
CA THR A 306 12.02 12.24 20.79
C THR A 306 11.26 11.34 21.77
N PHE A 307 11.23 10.04 21.48
CA PHE A 307 10.65 8.99 22.30
C PHE A 307 11.40 7.67 22.07
N PHE A 308 11.21 6.69 22.95
CA PHE A 308 11.85 5.39 22.83
C PHE A 308 10.92 4.36 22.20
N VAL A 309 11.30 3.87 21.02
CA VAL A 309 10.64 2.74 20.37
C VAL A 309 11.11 1.44 21.02
N HIS A 310 10.16 0.61 21.44
CA HIS A 310 10.41 -0.71 22.02
C HIS A 310 10.34 -1.80 20.95
N LYS A 311 11.36 -2.66 20.91
CA LYS A 311 11.44 -3.81 20.02
C LYS A 311 11.93 -5.05 20.77
N PHE A 312 11.64 -6.23 20.26
CA PHE A 312 12.35 -7.41 20.70
C PHE A 312 13.80 -7.37 20.19
N ARG A 313 14.71 -7.81 21.04
CA ARG A 313 16.12 -7.87 20.69
C ARG A 313 16.38 -8.93 19.63
N SER A 314 16.79 -8.53 18.44
CA SER A 314 17.13 -9.37 17.29
C SER A 314 18.63 -9.42 16.98
N MET A 315 19.43 -8.64 17.70
CA MET A 315 20.89 -8.55 17.57
C MET A 315 21.59 -8.94 18.88
N LYS A 316 22.88 -9.31 18.78
CA LYS A 316 23.73 -9.56 19.94
C LYS A 316 23.84 -8.28 20.79
N GLN A 317 24.13 -8.45 22.09
CA GLN A 317 24.39 -7.34 22.99
C GLN A 317 25.61 -6.55 22.47
N ASP A 318 25.54 -5.22 22.57
CA ASP A 318 26.61 -4.31 22.12
C ASP A 318 26.90 -4.30 20.61
N ALA A 319 25.94 -4.74 19.80
CA ALA A 319 26.09 -4.80 18.35
C ALA A 319 26.43 -3.45 17.68
N GLU A 320 26.06 -2.32 18.27
CA GLU A 320 26.36 -0.96 17.77
C GLU A 320 27.56 -0.29 18.48
N ALA A 321 28.12 -0.88 19.54
CA ALA A 321 29.20 -0.26 20.32
C ALA A 321 30.46 0.01 19.49
N LYS A 322 30.73 -0.83 18.47
CA LYS A 322 31.94 -0.72 17.63
C LYS A 322 31.71 0.06 16.31
N CYS A 323 30.49 0.17 15.83
CA CYS A 323 30.21 0.68 14.47
C CYS A 323 29.34 1.94 14.45
N GLY A 324 28.86 2.41 15.62
CA GLY A 324 27.94 3.53 15.68
C GLY A 324 26.58 3.26 15.00
N PRO A 325 25.81 4.30 14.66
CA PRO A 325 24.48 4.18 14.06
C PRO A 325 24.56 3.80 12.58
N VAL A 326 24.69 2.51 12.27
CA VAL A 326 24.73 1.98 10.90
C VAL A 326 23.46 1.20 10.60
N LEU A 327 22.94 1.33 9.35
CA LEU A 327 21.84 0.50 8.86
C LEU A 327 22.31 -0.95 8.72
N ALA A 328 21.44 -1.91 9.10
CA ALA A 328 21.75 -3.32 8.95
C ALA A 328 21.85 -3.71 7.47
N ALA A 329 22.93 -4.38 7.08
CA ALA A 329 23.13 -4.95 5.76
C ALA A 329 22.50 -6.34 5.65
N GLU A 330 22.40 -6.85 4.42
CA GLU A 330 21.99 -8.24 4.17
C GLU A 330 23.09 -9.17 4.71
N GLY A 331 22.68 -10.19 5.51
CA GLY A 331 23.64 -11.11 6.13
C GLY A 331 24.42 -10.56 7.32
N ASP A 332 24.01 -9.43 7.92
CA ASP A 332 24.69 -8.78 9.05
C ASP A 332 25.01 -9.79 10.18
N PRO A 333 26.29 -10.00 10.54
CA PRO A 333 26.73 -11.00 11.54
C PRO A 333 26.30 -10.67 12.96
N ARG A 334 25.83 -9.44 13.20
CA ARG A 334 25.31 -8.98 14.48
C ARG A 334 23.94 -9.55 14.81
N ILE A 335 23.20 -10.03 13.78
CA ILE A 335 21.85 -10.57 13.92
C ILE A 335 21.95 -12.03 14.44
N THR A 336 21.19 -12.36 15.49
CA THR A 336 21.13 -13.70 16.04
C THR A 336 20.37 -14.65 15.11
N LYS A 337 20.48 -15.98 15.32
CA LYS A 337 19.78 -16.98 14.49
C LYS A 337 18.26 -16.78 14.56
N PHE A 338 17.71 -16.68 15.77
CA PHE A 338 16.28 -16.41 15.98
C PHE A 338 15.91 -14.98 15.57
N GLY A 339 16.82 -14.01 15.77
CA GLY A 339 16.66 -12.63 15.34
C GLY A 339 16.41 -12.49 13.84
N ARG A 340 17.03 -13.34 13.01
CA ARG A 340 16.80 -13.35 11.56
C ARG A 340 15.36 -13.76 11.23
N PHE A 341 14.84 -14.78 11.89
CA PHE A 341 13.43 -15.18 11.75
C PHE A 341 12.48 -14.08 12.21
N MET A 342 12.73 -13.47 13.38
CA MET A 342 11.89 -12.38 13.90
C MET A 342 11.83 -11.18 12.93
N ARG A 343 12.97 -10.78 12.35
CA ARG A 343 13.02 -9.69 11.37
C ARG A 343 12.30 -10.01 10.08
N ALA A 344 12.42 -11.25 9.59
CA ALA A 344 11.71 -11.71 8.40
C ALA A 344 10.19 -11.70 8.59
N THR A 345 9.72 -12.03 9.80
CA THR A 345 8.29 -12.05 10.17
C THR A 345 7.79 -10.78 10.82
N ARG A 346 8.65 -9.78 11.05
CA ARG A 346 8.35 -8.52 11.76
C ARG A 346 7.88 -8.73 13.22
N LEU A 347 8.09 -9.90 13.79
CA LEU A 347 7.76 -10.16 15.20
C LEU A 347 8.58 -9.27 16.15
N ASP A 348 9.78 -8.85 15.75
CA ASP A 348 10.61 -7.92 16.51
C ASP A 348 9.95 -6.55 16.74
N GLU A 349 8.98 -6.16 15.93
CA GLU A 349 8.29 -4.87 16.04
C GLU A 349 7.01 -4.90 16.91
N LEU A 350 6.55 -6.10 17.36
CA LEU A 350 5.32 -6.23 18.16
C LEU A 350 5.31 -5.39 19.46
N PRO A 351 6.42 -5.21 20.21
CA PRO A 351 6.42 -4.36 21.40
C PRO A 351 6.08 -2.88 21.13
N GLN A 352 6.14 -2.41 19.87
CA GLN A 352 5.71 -1.05 19.50
C GLN A 352 4.21 -0.83 19.74
N LEU A 353 3.40 -1.88 19.82
CA LEU A 353 1.98 -1.77 20.22
C LEU A 353 1.82 -1.10 21.59
N PHE A 354 2.77 -1.25 22.51
CA PHE A 354 2.77 -0.53 23.78
C PHE A 354 3.03 0.98 23.58
N ASN A 355 3.91 1.38 22.62
CA ASN A 355 4.09 2.79 22.27
C ASN A 355 2.81 3.39 21.69
N VAL A 356 2.03 2.60 20.91
CA VAL A 356 0.73 3.04 20.41
C VAL A 356 -0.25 3.26 21.54
N LEU A 357 -0.38 2.34 22.50
CA LEU A 357 -1.28 2.51 23.65
C LEU A 357 -0.88 3.69 24.54
N LYS A 358 0.43 3.93 24.73
CA LYS A 358 0.93 5.12 25.44
C LYS A 358 0.64 6.42 24.68
N GLY A 359 0.41 6.34 23.36
CA GLY A 359 0.13 7.51 22.53
C GLY A 359 1.35 8.18 21.93
N GLU A 360 2.52 7.57 22.03
CA GLU A 360 3.78 8.00 21.40
C GLU A 360 3.80 7.68 19.91
N MET A 361 3.11 6.60 19.51
CA MET A 361 2.96 6.13 18.13
C MET A 361 1.49 5.96 17.75
N SER A 362 1.26 5.67 16.49
CA SER A 362 0.01 5.25 15.87
C SER A 362 0.21 3.90 15.17
N ILE A 363 -0.85 3.17 14.84
CA ILE A 363 -0.75 1.99 13.97
C ILE A 363 -0.26 2.42 12.58
N VAL A 364 -0.90 3.46 12.00
CA VAL A 364 -0.56 3.96 10.66
C VAL A 364 0.02 5.37 10.76
N GLY A 365 1.14 5.61 10.10
CA GLY A 365 1.81 6.91 10.06
C GLY A 365 3.20 6.83 9.43
N PRO A 366 3.91 7.95 9.31
CA PRO A 366 5.30 7.97 8.89
C PRO A 366 6.19 7.09 9.77
N ARG A 367 7.09 6.32 9.17
CA ARG A 367 8.02 5.49 9.96
C ARG A 367 8.95 6.37 10.81
N PRO A 368 9.09 6.14 12.13
CA PRO A 368 9.97 6.94 12.98
C PRO A 368 11.43 6.70 12.63
N GLU A 369 12.18 7.78 12.44
CA GLU A 369 13.61 7.74 12.13
C GLU A 369 14.48 8.17 13.33
N ARG A 370 15.76 7.79 13.30
CA ARG A 370 16.74 8.17 14.37
C ARG A 370 17.04 9.66 14.30
N PRO A 371 17.21 10.36 15.44
CA PRO A 371 17.52 11.80 15.46
C PRO A 371 18.71 12.19 14.60
N PHE A 372 19.73 11.35 14.55
CA PHE A 372 20.92 11.55 13.72
C PHE A 372 20.57 11.69 12.22
N PHE A 373 19.78 10.77 11.66
CA PHE A 373 19.39 10.83 10.26
C PHE A 373 18.39 11.96 9.97
N VAL A 374 17.46 12.21 10.90
CA VAL A 374 16.48 13.30 10.76
C VAL A 374 17.19 14.65 10.63
N LYS A 375 18.21 14.91 11.47
CA LYS A 375 19.01 16.15 11.38
C LYS A 375 19.68 16.30 10.01
N GLN A 376 20.23 15.22 9.46
CA GLN A 376 20.84 15.24 8.12
C GLN A 376 19.82 15.50 7.01
N PHE A 377 18.65 14.86 7.08
CA PHE A 377 17.60 15.02 6.07
C PHE A 377 17.00 16.44 6.12
N ILE A 378 16.78 17.01 7.31
CA ILE A 378 16.28 18.38 7.45
C ILE A 378 17.33 19.40 6.95
N ALA A 379 18.63 19.16 7.19
CA ALA A 379 19.69 20.03 6.66
C ALA A 379 19.73 20.04 5.12
N GLN A 380 19.41 18.91 4.47
CA GLN A 380 19.33 18.82 3.02
C GLN A 380 18.02 19.37 2.46
N LYS A 381 16.90 19.08 3.13
CA LYS A 381 15.54 19.49 2.74
C LYS A 381 14.73 19.83 4.01
N PRO A 382 14.57 21.10 4.36
CA PRO A 382 13.85 21.53 5.56
C PRO A 382 12.41 21.00 5.64
N GLU A 383 11.80 20.77 4.49
CA GLU A 383 10.43 20.21 4.37
C GLU A 383 10.32 18.79 4.94
N TYR A 384 11.42 18.11 5.16
CA TYR A 384 11.42 16.78 5.78
C TYR A 384 10.77 16.79 7.16
N ASP A 385 10.78 17.92 7.84
CA ASP A 385 10.17 18.10 9.17
C ASP A 385 8.63 17.99 9.14
N TYR A 386 7.97 18.31 8.03
CA TYR A 386 6.50 18.24 7.93
C TYR A 386 5.91 16.85 8.20
N ARG A 387 6.71 15.78 8.03
CA ARG A 387 6.28 14.42 8.37
C ARG A 387 6.05 14.22 9.87
N HIS A 388 6.65 15.05 10.72
CA HIS A 388 6.50 15.01 12.16
C HIS A 388 5.23 15.72 12.66
N ASN A 389 4.42 16.27 11.77
CA ASN A 389 3.14 16.88 12.11
C ASN A 389 2.06 15.86 12.53
N VAL A 390 2.33 14.58 12.38
CA VAL A 390 1.49 13.47 12.84
C VAL A 390 2.32 12.47 13.65
N LYS A 391 1.64 11.61 14.42
CA LYS A 391 2.33 10.55 15.15
C LYS A 391 2.98 9.57 14.18
N PRO A 392 4.19 9.09 14.48
CA PRO A 392 4.83 8.04 13.70
C PRO A 392 4.04 6.74 13.80
N GLY A 393 4.09 5.93 12.73
CA GLY A 393 3.34 4.68 12.61
C GLY A 393 4.22 3.43 12.70
N ILE A 394 3.61 2.31 13.11
CA ILE A 394 4.18 0.97 12.94
C ILE A 394 4.23 0.63 11.46
N THR A 395 3.15 0.93 10.73
CA THR A 395 3.07 0.86 9.27
C THR A 395 2.71 2.23 8.68
N GLY A 396 2.82 2.38 7.37
CA GLY A 396 2.50 3.64 6.70
C GLY A 396 2.54 3.53 5.18
N LEU A 397 2.03 4.55 4.50
CA LEU A 397 1.93 4.58 3.05
C LEU A 397 3.31 4.37 2.38
N ALA A 398 4.35 5.02 2.90
CA ALA A 398 5.72 4.85 2.41
C ALA A 398 6.24 3.42 2.58
N GLN A 399 5.77 2.68 3.59
CA GLN A 399 6.20 1.30 3.86
C GLN A 399 5.51 0.28 2.95
N ILE A 400 4.25 0.53 2.56
CA ILE A 400 3.50 -0.36 1.66
C ILE A 400 3.74 -0.07 0.17
N ALA A 401 3.93 1.20 -0.20
CA ALA A 401 4.13 1.63 -1.58
C ALA A 401 5.62 1.75 -1.96
N GLY A 402 6.49 2.07 -1.00
CA GLY A 402 7.92 2.19 -1.20
C GLY A 402 8.64 0.84 -1.21
N LYS A 403 9.80 0.81 -1.84
CA LYS A 403 10.75 -0.31 -1.75
C LYS A 403 11.84 0.05 -0.72
N TYR A 404 12.62 -0.93 -0.30
CA TYR A 404 13.71 -0.71 0.66
C TYR A 404 14.68 0.41 0.23
N ASN A 405 15.04 0.45 -1.07
CA ASN A 405 15.94 1.43 -1.68
C ASN A 405 15.26 2.72 -2.16
N THR A 406 14.00 2.99 -1.73
CA THR A 406 13.33 4.26 -2.01
C THR A 406 14.03 5.39 -1.26
N SER A 407 14.36 6.49 -1.96
CA SER A 407 15.03 7.64 -1.37
C SER A 407 14.24 8.25 -0.21
N ALA A 408 14.94 8.93 0.73
CA ALA A 408 14.28 9.61 1.83
C ALA A 408 13.26 10.66 1.36
N TYR A 409 13.54 11.32 0.24
CA TYR A 409 12.63 12.30 -0.37
C TYR A 409 11.38 11.65 -0.97
N ASP A 410 11.51 10.55 -1.72
CA ASP A 410 10.35 9.83 -2.24
C ASP A 410 9.48 9.28 -1.09
N LYS A 411 10.10 8.84 0.03
CA LYS A 411 9.36 8.45 1.23
C LYS A 411 8.61 9.62 1.85
N LEU A 412 9.24 10.82 1.88
CA LEU A 412 8.59 12.04 2.34
C LEU A 412 7.32 12.35 1.54
N ILE A 413 7.36 12.26 0.21
CA ILE A 413 6.18 12.48 -0.64
C ILE A 413 5.04 11.54 -0.24
N TYR A 414 5.31 10.24 -0.01
CA TYR A 414 4.28 9.30 0.48
C TYR A 414 3.75 9.67 1.87
N ASP A 415 4.63 10.10 2.78
CA ASP A 415 4.23 10.52 4.12
C ASP A 415 3.33 11.77 4.07
N LEU A 416 3.65 12.75 3.22
CA LEU A 416 2.85 13.96 3.04
C LEU A 416 1.52 13.68 2.32
N LEU A 417 1.50 12.78 1.33
CA LEU A 417 0.26 12.32 0.70
C LEU A 417 -0.66 11.68 1.73
N TYR A 418 -0.12 10.82 2.60
CA TYR A 418 -0.89 10.21 3.68
C TYR A 418 -1.50 11.25 4.63
N ILE A 419 -0.70 12.23 5.05
CA ILE A 419 -1.15 13.28 5.99
C ILE A 419 -2.30 14.09 5.38
N GLN A 420 -2.22 14.41 4.08
CA GLN A 420 -3.24 15.18 3.39
C GLN A 420 -4.52 14.41 3.09
N ASP A 421 -4.38 13.15 2.68
CA ASP A 421 -5.50 12.28 2.31
C ASP A 421 -5.93 11.38 3.48
N PHE A 422 -5.65 11.82 4.73
CA PHE A 422 -6.02 11.05 5.91
C PHE A 422 -7.53 10.80 5.96
N SER A 423 -7.88 9.54 6.10
CA SER A 423 -9.21 9.08 6.45
C SER A 423 -9.12 7.73 7.19
N VAL A 424 -10.12 7.39 7.97
CA VAL A 424 -10.22 6.06 8.59
C VAL A 424 -10.16 4.94 7.54
N LYS A 425 -10.78 5.18 6.37
CA LYS A 425 -10.72 4.27 5.23
C LYS A 425 -9.28 4.07 4.76
N THR A 426 -8.49 5.15 4.64
CA THR A 426 -7.07 5.08 4.25
C THR A 426 -6.26 4.28 5.26
N ASP A 427 -6.48 4.49 6.56
CA ASP A 427 -5.81 3.71 7.62
C ASP A 427 -6.14 2.23 7.52
N LEU A 428 -7.42 1.86 7.38
CA LEU A 428 -7.85 0.48 7.21
C LEU A 428 -7.24 -0.17 5.96
N MET A 429 -7.20 0.55 4.84
CA MET A 429 -6.57 0.06 3.61
C MET A 429 -5.06 -0.18 3.80
N ILE A 430 -4.35 0.74 4.48
CA ILE A 430 -2.92 0.59 4.76
C ILE A 430 -2.67 -0.61 5.70
N MET A 431 -3.46 -0.76 6.75
CA MET A 431 -3.37 -1.92 7.65
C MET A 431 -3.58 -3.23 6.91
N LEU A 432 -4.60 -3.34 6.07
CA LEU A 432 -4.87 -4.55 5.27
C LEU A 432 -3.72 -4.83 4.28
N GLN A 433 -3.21 -3.79 3.60
CA GLN A 433 -2.09 -3.97 2.66
C GLN A 433 -0.78 -4.33 3.37
N THR A 434 -0.62 -4.00 4.66
CA THR A 434 0.55 -4.39 5.43
C THR A 434 0.69 -5.91 5.52
N PHE A 435 -0.41 -6.66 5.62
CA PHE A 435 -0.37 -8.13 5.60
C PHE A 435 0.25 -8.68 4.31
N LYS A 436 -0.04 -8.04 3.17
CA LYS A 436 0.61 -8.42 1.90
C LYS A 436 2.11 -8.18 1.94
N VAL A 437 2.54 -7.02 2.48
CA VAL A 437 3.96 -6.64 2.53
C VAL A 437 4.76 -7.61 3.40
N LEU A 438 4.15 -8.15 4.46
CA LEU A 438 4.77 -9.19 5.30
C LEU A 438 5.07 -10.49 4.54
N LEU A 439 4.29 -10.79 3.50
CA LEU A 439 4.46 -12.00 2.67
C LEU A 439 5.41 -11.79 1.49
N THR A 440 5.86 -10.56 1.21
CA THR A 440 6.74 -10.25 0.08
C THR A 440 8.18 -10.07 0.51
N LYS A 441 9.11 -10.87 -0.05
CA LYS A 441 10.56 -10.80 0.25
C LYS A 441 11.19 -9.42 -0.02
N SER A 442 10.68 -8.66 -0.99
CA SER A 442 11.23 -7.36 -1.38
C SER A 442 11.22 -6.28 -0.29
N SER A 443 10.49 -6.51 0.80
CA SER A 443 10.41 -5.59 1.95
C SER A 443 11.44 -5.87 3.05
N THR A 444 12.13 -7.01 2.99
CA THR A 444 13.05 -7.50 4.04
C THR A 444 14.51 -7.53 3.63
N GLU A 445 14.82 -7.36 2.35
CA GLU A 445 16.20 -7.34 1.83
C GLU A 445 16.91 -6.05 2.29
N GLY A 446 18.07 -6.23 2.94
CA GLY A 446 18.95 -5.16 3.36
C GLY A 446 19.60 -4.40 2.20
N VAL A 447 20.39 -3.36 2.49
CA VAL A 447 21.19 -2.65 1.48
C VAL A 447 22.19 -3.65 0.88
N GLN A 448 22.06 -3.94 -0.40
CA GLN A 448 23.14 -4.61 -1.13
C GLN A 448 24.37 -3.68 -1.03
N GLY A 449 25.42 -4.14 -0.36
CA GLY A 449 26.67 -3.43 -0.29
C GLY A 449 27.16 -3.16 -1.71
N LYS A 450 27.47 -1.89 -2.01
CA LYS A 450 28.27 -1.50 -3.16
C LYS A 450 29.70 -1.92 -2.94
#